data_69292a68c5f384fed0fed25086266c52
#
_entry.id   69292a68c5f384fed0fed25086266c52
#
_cell.length_a   1.000
_cell.length_b   1.000
_cell.length_c   1.000
_cell.angle_alpha   90.00
_cell.angle_beta   90.00
_cell.angle_gamma   90.00
#
_symmetry.space_group_name_H-M   'P 1'
#
loop_
_entity.id
_entity.type
_entity.pdbx_description
1 polymer ?
#
loop_
_entity_poly.entity_id
_entity_poly.type
_entity_poly.pdbx_seq_one_letter_code
_entity_poly.pdbx_strand_id
1 'polypeptide(L)'
;MSTLEVNKITPVSGGTSVTLGDSGDTLTLTAGANLTLGGASSTITIPSGATIANSGTATGFGETMVPAFFVIKTPNQSVSAYTSTKVTFNSEKFDSDNKFDTSTSKFTPATAGQYFLIAQINIQAMHNQATTELDIKKNGSYVASRFKHIALNSSDDKEPSLFTSCIVESDTDDYFEVITHTDMGGGTTITGDASGFTFFGGYRITGA
;
A
#
# COMPACT_ATOMS: atom_id res chain seq x y z
N MET A 1 46.98 18.89 -22.21
CA MET A 1 45.50 18.99 -22.07
C MET A 1 45.15 20.45 -22.23
N SER A 2 44.19 20.76 -23.08
CA SER A 2 43.64 22.11 -23.20
C SER A 2 42.46 22.27 -22.24
N THR A 3 42.45 23.33 -21.45
CA THR A 3 41.36 23.65 -20.55
C THR A 3 40.68 24.91 -21.03
N LEU A 4 39.35 24.89 -21.12
CA LEU A 4 38.54 26.08 -21.39
C LEU A 4 37.85 26.49 -20.08
N GLU A 5 38.22 27.64 -19.54
CA GLU A 5 37.58 28.20 -18.35
C GLU A 5 36.56 29.25 -18.78
N VAL A 6 35.30 29.05 -18.49
CA VAL A 6 34.21 29.96 -18.84
C VAL A 6 33.19 30.07 -17.70
N ASN A 7 32.71 31.29 -17.47
CA ASN A 7 31.65 31.52 -16.47
C ASN A 7 30.25 31.18 -17.02
N LYS A 8 30.09 31.17 -18.34
CA LYS A 8 28.81 30.92 -19.00
C LYS A 8 29.00 30.43 -20.44
N ILE A 9 28.30 29.42 -20.82
CA ILE A 9 28.16 28.96 -22.22
C ILE A 9 26.72 29.25 -22.64
N THR A 10 26.55 30.03 -23.71
CA THR A 10 25.23 30.35 -24.28
C THR A 10 25.25 30.12 -25.77
N PRO A 11 24.08 29.79 -26.39
CA PRO A 11 23.97 29.77 -27.84
C PRO A 11 24.39 31.15 -28.42
N VAL A 12 24.94 31.16 -29.63
CA VAL A 12 25.14 32.42 -30.38
C VAL A 12 23.80 33.11 -30.61
N SER A 13 23.80 34.40 -30.82
CA SER A 13 22.60 35.20 -31.04
C SER A 13 21.67 34.55 -32.07
N GLY A 14 20.43 34.29 -31.67
CA GLY A 14 19.44 33.54 -32.48
C GLY A 14 19.54 32.01 -32.41
N GLY A 15 20.54 31.43 -31.75
CA GLY A 15 20.66 30.00 -31.54
C GLY A 15 19.75 29.50 -30.40
N THR A 16 19.18 28.31 -30.55
CA THR A 16 18.30 27.67 -29.58
C THR A 16 18.92 26.48 -28.83
N SER A 17 20.14 26.08 -29.24
CA SER A 17 20.83 24.92 -28.66
C SER A 17 22.31 25.15 -28.44
N VAL A 18 22.85 24.49 -27.44
CA VAL A 18 24.29 24.28 -27.23
C VAL A 18 24.53 22.78 -27.29
N THR A 19 25.40 22.34 -28.20
CA THR A 19 25.80 20.92 -28.28
C THR A 19 27.12 20.75 -27.52
N LEU A 20 27.18 19.79 -26.61
CA LEU A 20 28.36 19.41 -25.86
C LEU A 20 28.77 17.99 -26.23
N GLY A 21 29.88 17.85 -26.94
CA GLY A 21 30.41 16.58 -27.40
C GLY A 21 29.80 16.07 -28.69
N ASP A 22 30.48 15.08 -29.30
CA ASP A 22 30.06 14.33 -30.48
C ASP A 22 29.67 12.88 -30.12
N SER A 23 29.37 12.07 -31.13
CA SER A 23 29.07 10.66 -30.93
C SER A 23 30.25 9.93 -30.28
N GLY A 24 30.02 9.31 -29.13
CA GLY A 24 31.04 8.60 -28.35
C GLY A 24 31.70 9.44 -27.24
N ASP A 25 31.41 10.73 -27.18
CA ASP A 25 31.95 11.59 -26.14
C ASP A 25 31.22 11.40 -24.79
N THR A 26 31.94 11.70 -23.71
CA THR A 26 31.40 11.64 -22.35
C THR A 26 31.43 13.04 -21.71
N LEU A 27 30.27 13.49 -21.23
CA LEU A 27 30.20 14.66 -20.36
C LEU A 27 30.33 14.20 -18.89
N THR A 28 31.48 14.55 -18.28
CA THR A 28 31.72 14.19 -16.87
C THR A 28 31.54 15.41 -15.98
N LEU A 29 30.67 15.30 -14.96
CA LEU A 29 30.61 16.26 -13.87
C LEU A 29 31.49 15.75 -12.73
N THR A 30 32.40 16.57 -12.23
CA THR A 30 33.27 16.18 -11.13
C THR A 30 32.51 16.05 -9.81
N ALA A 31 33.11 15.37 -8.82
CA ALA A 31 32.50 15.19 -7.50
C ALA A 31 32.09 16.57 -6.90
N GLY A 32 30.86 16.64 -6.42
CA GLY A 32 30.26 17.87 -5.88
C GLY A 32 29.63 18.81 -6.91
N ALA A 33 29.78 18.54 -8.22
CA ALA A 33 29.10 19.32 -9.26
C ALA A 33 27.64 18.84 -9.43
N ASN A 34 26.74 19.77 -9.74
CA ASN A 34 25.33 19.50 -9.99
C ASN A 34 24.93 19.81 -11.43
N LEU A 35 24.09 18.98 -12.04
CA LEU A 35 23.36 19.36 -13.22
C LEU A 35 21.98 19.86 -12.78
N THR A 36 21.77 21.18 -12.91
CA THR A 36 20.48 21.79 -12.58
C THR A 36 19.79 22.24 -13.86
N LEU A 37 18.57 21.73 -14.09
CA LEU A 37 17.71 22.22 -15.15
C LEU A 37 16.82 23.33 -14.57
N GLY A 38 16.95 24.54 -15.11
CA GLY A 38 16.12 25.67 -14.70
C GLY A 38 14.86 25.78 -15.54
N GLY A 39 13.74 26.16 -14.91
CA GLY A 39 12.47 26.42 -15.58
C GLY A 39 11.43 25.31 -15.45
N ALA A 40 10.16 25.72 -15.41
CA ALA A 40 9.03 24.84 -15.13
C ALA A 40 8.76 23.75 -16.20
N SER A 41 9.39 23.85 -17.37
CA SER A 41 9.21 22.93 -18.49
C SER A 41 10.52 22.29 -18.97
N SER A 42 11.55 22.31 -18.12
CA SER A 42 12.84 21.69 -18.48
C SER A 42 12.74 20.17 -18.45
N THR A 43 13.27 19.51 -19.48
CA THR A 43 13.22 18.04 -19.62
C THR A 43 14.61 17.46 -19.84
N ILE A 44 14.83 16.25 -19.34
CA ILE A 44 15.93 15.38 -19.79
C ILE A 44 15.28 14.26 -20.62
N THR A 45 15.62 14.23 -21.91
CA THR A 45 15.16 13.16 -22.80
C THR A 45 16.20 12.06 -22.85
N ILE A 46 15.82 10.86 -22.46
CA ILE A 46 16.64 9.65 -22.58
C ILE A 46 16.16 8.88 -23.81
N PRO A 47 16.99 8.75 -24.86
CA PRO A 47 16.59 8.05 -26.06
C PRO A 47 16.27 6.55 -25.80
N SER A 48 15.49 5.96 -26.70
CA SER A 48 15.23 4.51 -26.68
C SER A 48 16.55 3.72 -26.74
N GLY A 49 16.68 2.74 -25.85
CA GLY A 49 17.90 1.92 -25.73
C GLY A 49 19.00 2.52 -24.84
N ALA A 50 18.86 3.78 -24.38
CA ALA A 50 19.77 4.37 -23.41
C ALA A 50 19.33 4.03 -21.98
N THR A 51 20.30 4.03 -21.05
CA THR A 51 20.08 3.66 -19.64
C THR A 51 20.45 4.79 -18.71
N ILE A 52 19.66 5.01 -17.66
CA ILE A 52 20.05 5.79 -16.50
C ILE A 52 20.58 4.80 -15.44
N ALA A 53 21.90 4.80 -15.20
CA ALA A 53 22.49 4.07 -14.09
C ALA A 53 22.61 4.99 -12.87
N ASN A 54 21.82 4.73 -11.83
CA ASN A 54 21.90 5.48 -10.57
C ASN A 54 22.55 4.59 -9.50
N SER A 55 23.75 4.98 -9.05
CA SER A 55 24.46 4.30 -7.95
C SER A 55 24.26 4.99 -6.59
N GLY A 56 23.52 6.09 -6.56
CA GLY A 56 23.20 6.88 -5.36
C GLY A 56 21.71 6.74 -4.97
N THR A 57 21.30 7.61 -4.05
CA THR A 57 19.89 7.73 -3.71
C THR A 57 19.14 8.50 -4.79
N ALA A 58 18.16 7.88 -5.45
CA ALA A 58 17.25 8.55 -6.36
C ALA A 58 16.07 9.13 -5.56
N THR A 59 15.90 10.45 -5.61
CA THR A 59 14.71 11.12 -5.07
C THR A 59 13.88 11.67 -6.23
N GLY A 60 12.56 11.40 -6.23
CA GLY A 60 11.67 11.86 -7.29
C GLY A 60 11.64 10.98 -8.54
N PHE A 61 12.32 9.83 -8.55
CA PHE A 61 12.22 8.83 -9.61
C PHE A 61 11.25 7.72 -9.20
N GLY A 62 10.08 7.71 -9.78
CA GLY A 62 9.04 6.73 -9.49
C GLY A 62 8.33 7.02 -8.16
N GLU A 63 7.09 6.64 -8.10
CA GLU A 63 6.33 6.67 -6.86
C GLU A 63 6.63 5.40 -6.06
N THR A 64 6.75 5.53 -4.75
CA THR A 64 6.88 4.40 -3.84
C THR A 64 5.49 3.87 -3.49
N MET A 65 5.36 2.54 -3.34
CA MET A 65 4.11 1.91 -2.90
C MET A 65 3.86 2.12 -1.39
N VAL A 66 4.06 3.35 -0.92
CA VAL A 66 3.81 3.74 0.48
C VAL A 66 2.67 4.76 0.54
N PRO A 67 1.90 4.75 1.64
CA PRO A 67 2.02 3.87 2.79
C PRO A 67 1.66 2.41 2.47
N ALA A 68 2.35 1.49 3.14
CA ALA A 68 2.11 0.06 3.09
C ALA A 68 2.16 -0.51 4.52
N PHE A 69 1.28 -1.47 4.83
CA PHE A 69 1.21 -2.05 6.17
C PHE A 69 0.81 -3.52 6.12
N PHE A 70 1.17 -4.25 7.15
CA PHE A 70 0.70 -5.59 7.42
C PHE A 70 0.64 -5.83 8.93
N VAL A 71 -0.54 -6.15 9.42
CA VAL A 71 -0.84 -6.32 10.84
C VAL A 71 -1.54 -7.65 11.06
N ILE A 72 -1.27 -8.27 12.18
CA ILE A 72 -1.89 -9.52 12.58
C ILE A 72 -2.59 -9.39 13.92
N LYS A 73 -3.48 -10.33 14.15
CA LYS A 73 -4.16 -10.49 15.43
C LYS A 73 -3.45 -11.57 16.24
N THR A 74 -3.04 -11.26 17.47
CA THR A 74 -2.39 -12.25 18.34
C THR A 74 -3.30 -12.88 19.38
N PRO A 75 -4.17 -12.17 20.13
CA PRO A 75 -5.15 -12.82 20.99
C PRO A 75 -6.43 -13.14 20.22
N ASN A 76 -7.09 -14.21 20.62
CA ASN A 76 -8.44 -14.52 20.15
C ASN A 76 -9.41 -13.37 20.43
N GLN A 77 -10.45 -13.27 19.61
CA GLN A 77 -11.51 -12.28 19.77
C GLN A 77 -12.87 -12.93 19.65
N SER A 78 -13.71 -12.78 20.66
CA SER A 78 -15.10 -13.19 20.59
C SER A 78 -15.91 -12.30 19.65
N VAL A 79 -16.80 -12.90 18.88
CA VAL A 79 -17.74 -12.23 18.00
C VAL A 79 -19.15 -12.63 18.45
N SER A 80 -19.93 -11.64 18.85
CA SER A 80 -21.33 -11.87 19.27
C SER A 80 -22.21 -12.18 18.07
N ALA A 81 -23.20 -13.07 18.28
CA ALA A 81 -24.19 -13.39 17.28
C ALA A 81 -24.98 -12.16 16.83
N TYR A 82 -25.33 -12.10 15.57
CA TYR A 82 -26.19 -11.08 14.95
C TYR A 82 -25.70 -9.63 15.12
N THR A 83 -24.41 -9.46 15.40
CA THR A 83 -23.83 -8.13 15.62
C THR A 83 -22.60 -7.94 14.75
N SER A 84 -22.52 -6.81 14.04
CA SER A 84 -21.30 -6.42 13.33
C SER A 84 -20.21 -6.07 14.34
N THR A 85 -19.11 -6.78 14.27
CA THR A 85 -17.98 -6.64 15.19
C THR A 85 -16.75 -6.20 14.43
N LYS A 86 -16.08 -5.14 14.92
CA LYS A 86 -14.79 -4.74 14.37
C LYS A 86 -13.72 -5.77 14.75
N VAL A 87 -12.96 -6.22 13.76
CA VAL A 87 -11.79 -7.07 13.98
C VAL A 87 -10.65 -6.20 14.50
N THR A 88 -10.09 -6.58 15.64
CA THR A 88 -8.97 -5.85 16.24
C THR A 88 -7.64 -6.50 15.85
N PHE A 89 -6.68 -5.67 15.42
CA PHE A 89 -5.32 -6.10 15.09
C PHE A 89 -4.36 -5.36 16.01
N ASN A 90 -3.44 -6.08 16.64
CA ASN A 90 -2.61 -5.55 17.72
C ASN A 90 -1.12 -5.83 17.57
N SER A 91 -0.72 -6.47 16.48
CA SER A 91 0.68 -6.78 16.20
C SER A 91 1.05 -6.38 14.78
N GLU A 92 1.84 -5.35 14.66
CA GLU A 92 2.38 -4.90 13.39
C GLU A 92 3.55 -5.78 12.98
N LYS A 93 3.54 -6.23 11.73
CA LYS A 93 4.70 -6.86 11.09
C LYS A 93 5.52 -5.81 10.35
N PHE A 94 4.85 -4.89 9.72
CA PHE A 94 5.43 -3.63 9.23
C PHE A 94 4.31 -2.59 9.02
N ASP A 95 4.69 -1.32 9.15
CA ASP A 95 3.92 -0.14 8.76
C ASP A 95 4.92 0.92 8.31
N SER A 96 5.00 1.19 7.01
CA SER A 96 6.04 2.03 6.42
C SER A 96 6.01 3.48 6.88
N ASP A 97 4.83 4.00 7.17
CA ASP A 97 4.61 5.42 7.45
C ASP A 97 3.84 5.67 8.75
N ASN A 98 3.74 4.65 9.62
CA ASN A 98 2.95 4.68 10.86
C ASN A 98 1.50 5.12 10.60
N LYS A 99 0.83 4.45 9.65
CA LYS A 99 -0.54 4.78 9.22
C LYS A 99 -1.59 3.80 9.74
N PHE A 100 -1.16 2.71 10.35
CA PHE A 100 -2.05 1.80 11.06
C PHE A 100 -2.04 2.09 12.56
N ASP A 101 -3.20 2.33 13.12
CA ASP A 101 -3.34 2.52 14.57
C ASP A 101 -3.88 1.24 15.22
N THR A 102 -3.02 0.54 15.95
CA THR A 102 -3.35 -0.71 16.67
C THR A 102 -4.38 -0.49 17.78
N SER A 103 -4.48 0.70 18.33
CA SER A 103 -5.45 1.02 19.41
C SER A 103 -6.89 1.11 18.88
N THR A 104 -7.05 1.58 17.66
CA THR A 104 -8.33 1.71 16.97
C THR A 104 -8.55 0.66 15.88
N SER A 105 -7.51 -0.09 15.51
CA SER A 105 -7.49 -1.04 14.39
C SER A 105 -7.97 -0.40 13.09
N LYS A 106 -7.44 0.78 12.79
CA LYS A 106 -7.72 1.55 11.58
C LYS A 106 -6.43 1.82 10.80
N PHE A 107 -6.53 1.71 9.49
CA PHE A 107 -5.52 2.21 8.56
C PHE A 107 -5.99 3.55 8.01
N THR A 108 -5.19 4.61 8.24
CA THR A 108 -5.47 5.98 7.76
C THR A 108 -4.28 6.43 6.92
N PRO A 109 -4.29 6.23 5.61
CA PRO A 109 -3.11 6.42 4.77
C PRO A 109 -2.59 7.86 4.74
N ALA A 110 -3.45 8.86 4.91
CA ALA A 110 -3.13 10.28 4.86
C ALA A 110 -2.48 10.73 3.53
N THR A 111 -2.54 9.92 2.50
CA THR A 111 -2.06 10.18 1.15
C THR A 111 -3.15 9.75 0.18
N ALA A 112 -3.61 10.65 -0.67
CA ALA A 112 -4.62 10.33 -1.67
C ALA A 112 -4.07 9.37 -2.74
N GLY A 113 -4.95 8.52 -3.28
CA GLY A 113 -4.61 7.57 -4.33
C GLY A 113 -5.39 6.28 -4.25
N GLN A 114 -5.02 5.32 -5.08
CA GLN A 114 -5.62 4.00 -5.09
C GLN A 114 -4.84 3.05 -4.16
N TYR A 115 -5.58 2.23 -3.44
CA TYR A 115 -5.04 1.28 -2.47
C TYR A 115 -5.52 -0.13 -2.75
N PHE A 116 -4.60 -1.08 -2.75
CA PHE A 116 -4.95 -2.49 -2.61
C PHE A 116 -5.02 -2.84 -1.13
N LEU A 117 -6.17 -3.37 -0.70
CA LEU A 117 -6.41 -3.82 0.67
C LEU A 117 -6.76 -5.29 0.67
N ILE A 118 -6.31 -6.01 1.70
CA ILE A 118 -6.49 -7.45 1.86
C ILE A 118 -6.71 -7.79 3.33
N ALA A 119 -7.70 -8.60 3.63
CA ALA A 119 -7.97 -9.08 4.99
C ALA A 119 -8.33 -10.56 4.99
N GLN A 120 -7.91 -11.24 6.04
CA GLN A 120 -8.30 -12.61 6.35
C GLN A 120 -8.62 -12.73 7.83
N ILE A 121 -9.65 -13.49 8.13
CA ILE A 121 -9.92 -13.97 9.48
C ILE A 121 -10.05 -15.49 9.47
N ASN A 122 -9.55 -16.14 10.52
CA ASN A 122 -9.82 -17.54 10.79
C ASN A 122 -10.86 -17.61 11.91
N ILE A 123 -11.91 -18.40 11.69
CA ILE A 123 -13.05 -18.54 12.59
C ILE A 123 -12.98 -19.89 13.27
N GLN A 124 -13.10 -19.92 14.60
CA GLN A 124 -13.20 -21.16 15.37
C GLN A 124 -14.66 -21.65 15.48
N ALA A 125 -14.82 -22.96 15.47
CA ALA A 125 -16.06 -23.64 15.84
C ALA A 125 -17.30 -23.19 15.07
N MET A 126 -17.19 -23.05 13.75
CA MET A 126 -18.33 -22.71 12.90
C MET A 126 -19.17 -23.95 12.57
N HIS A 127 -20.46 -23.94 12.90
CA HIS A 127 -21.39 -25.07 12.73
C HIS A 127 -22.82 -24.60 12.40
N ASN A 128 -23.74 -25.58 12.22
CA ASN A 128 -25.19 -25.36 12.13
C ASN A 128 -25.67 -24.40 11.05
N GLN A 129 -25.14 -24.50 9.82
CA GLN A 129 -25.53 -23.65 8.70
C GLN A 129 -25.32 -22.15 8.94
N ALA A 130 -24.49 -21.79 9.94
CA ALA A 130 -24.22 -20.42 10.27
C ALA A 130 -23.53 -19.70 9.12
N THR A 131 -23.80 -18.42 9.01
CA THR A 131 -23.16 -17.52 8.07
C THR A 131 -22.17 -16.64 8.81
N THR A 132 -20.99 -16.44 8.23
CA THR A 132 -20.08 -15.41 8.71
C THR A 132 -19.63 -14.58 7.51
N GLU A 133 -19.59 -13.28 7.69
CA GLU A 133 -19.20 -12.29 6.69
C GLU A 133 -17.91 -11.62 7.12
N LEU A 134 -17.08 -11.28 6.14
CA LEU A 134 -15.87 -10.49 6.31
C LEU A 134 -15.91 -9.33 5.33
N ASP A 135 -15.83 -8.12 5.85
CA ASP A 135 -15.94 -6.90 5.07
C ASP A 135 -14.78 -5.94 5.40
N ILE A 136 -14.35 -5.19 4.40
CA ILE A 136 -13.55 -3.99 4.60
C ILE A 136 -14.48 -2.78 4.49
N LYS A 137 -14.38 -1.84 5.41
CA LYS A 137 -15.11 -0.58 5.38
C LYS A 137 -14.18 0.61 5.20
N LYS A 138 -14.64 1.59 4.47
CA LYS A 138 -14.07 2.93 4.33
C LYS A 138 -15.01 3.90 5.03
N ASN A 139 -14.56 4.63 6.04
CA ASN A 139 -15.35 5.61 6.79
C ASN A 139 -16.71 5.04 7.30
N GLY A 140 -16.68 3.78 7.74
CA GLY A 140 -17.88 3.08 8.21
C GLY A 140 -18.79 2.52 7.10
N SER A 141 -18.54 2.83 5.82
CA SER A 141 -19.30 2.30 4.68
C SER A 141 -18.59 1.10 4.04
N TYR A 142 -19.35 0.12 3.57
CA TYR A 142 -18.78 -1.04 2.88
C TYR A 142 -18.09 -0.62 1.59
N VAL A 143 -16.86 -1.12 1.36
CA VAL A 143 -16.19 -1.05 0.06
C VAL A 143 -16.55 -2.25 -0.82
N ALA A 144 -16.07 -2.30 -2.06
CA ALA A 144 -16.57 -3.21 -3.09
C ALA A 144 -16.52 -4.71 -2.76
N SER A 145 -15.64 -5.14 -1.87
CA SER A 145 -15.48 -6.57 -1.57
C SER A 145 -16.20 -6.94 -0.30
N ARG A 146 -17.06 -7.94 -0.42
CA ARG A 146 -17.77 -8.57 0.67
C ARG A 146 -17.71 -10.07 0.50
N PHE A 147 -17.23 -10.77 1.51
CA PHE A 147 -17.17 -12.23 1.51
C PHE A 147 -18.12 -12.80 2.55
N LYS A 148 -18.84 -13.85 2.17
CA LYS A 148 -19.76 -14.57 3.02
C LYS A 148 -19.46 -16.07 2.95
N HIS A 149 -19.26 -16.69 4.10
CA HIS A 149 -19.14 -18.15 4.22
C HIS A 149 -20.40 -18.73 4.87
N ILE A 150 -20.86 -19.84 4.35
CA ILE A 150 -22.00 -20.58 4.90
C ILE A 150 -21.48 -21.95 5.37
N ALA A 151 -21.57 -22.23 6.66
CA ALA A 151 -21.27 -23.55 7.17
C ALA A 151 -22.33 -24.53 6.72
N LEU A 152 -21.91 -25.68 6.17
CA LEU A 152 -22.82 -26.76 5.82
C LEU A 152 -23.36 -27.40 7.10
N ASN A 153 -24.51 -28.06 6.96
CA ASN A 153 -25.13 -28.79 8.07
C ASN A 153 -24.20 -29.92 8.53
N SER A 154 -23.49 -29.66 9.61
CA SER A 154 -22.53 -30.59 10.23
C SER A 154 -22.57 -30.40 11.74
N SER A 155 -22.56 -31.52 12.47
CA SER A 155 -22.37 -31.50 13.92
C SER A 155 -20.90 -31.20 14.32
N ASP A 156 -20.01 -31.27 13.36
CA ASP A 156 -18.57 -31.02 13.61
C ASP A 156 -18.23 -29.55 13.46
N ASP A 157 -17.51 -29.04 14.41
CA ASP A 157 -16.96 -27.71 14.34
C ASP A 157 -15.97 -27.59 13.17
N LYS A 158 -16.08 -26.50 12.41
CA LYS A 158 -15.16 -26.17 11.31
C LYS A 158 -14.45 -24.86 11.63
N GLU A 159 -13.22 -24.76 11.17
CA GLU A 159 -12.38 -23.59 11.34
C GLU A 159 -12.06 -22.95 9.97
N PRO A 160 -13.04 -22.32 9.32
CA PRO A 160 -12.81 -21.72 8.02
C PRO A 160 -11.99 -20.46 8.13
N SER A 161 -11.17 -20.20 7.10
CA SER A 161 -10.59 -18.89 6.86
C SER A 161 -11.45 -18.13 5.84
N LEU A 162 -11.84 -16.92 6.20
CA LEU A 162 -12.54 -16.00 5.32
C LEU A 162 -11.54 -14.95 4.82
N PHE A 163 -11.60 -14.67 3.53
CA PHE A 163 -10.68 -13.79 2.86
C PHE A 163 -11.43 -12.76 2.02
N THR A 164 -10.97 -11.52 2.02
CA THR A 164 -11.50 -10.45 1.16
C THR A 164 -10.39 -9.50 0.73
N SER A 165 -10.55 -8.90 -0.43
CA SER A 165 -9.66 -7.86 -0.93
C SER A 165 -10.40 -6.88 -1.81
N CYS A 166 -9.87 -5.68 -1.96
CA CYS A 166 -10.39 -4.67 -2.88
C CYS A 166 -9.29 -3.72 -3.35
N ILE A 167 -9.57 -3.06 -4.47
CA ILE A 167 -8.91 -1.82 -4.86
C ILE A 167 -9.90 -0.70 -4.59
N VAL A 168 -9.44 0.36 -3.91
CA VAL A 168 -10.28 1.46 -3.45
C VAL A 168 -9.54 2.77 -3.53
N GLU A 169 -10.24 3.83 -3.92
CA GLU A 169 -9.73 5.19 -3.84
C GLU A 169 -9.78 5.70 -2.39
N SER A 170 -8.77 6.46 -2.01
CA SER A 170 -8.63 7.08 -0.69
C SER A 170 -8.22 8.53 -0.83
N ASP A 171 -8.86 9.38 -0.04
CA ASP A 171 -8.44 10.74 0.24
C ASP A 171 -7.54 10.80 1.49
N THR A 172 -7.07 11.99 1.83
CA THR A 172 -6.12 12.19 2.94
C THR A 172 -6.71 11.98 4.33
N ASP A 173 -8.04 12.00 4.48
CA ASP A 173 -8.78 11.84 5.73
C ASP A 173 -9.57 10.53 5.83
N ASP A 174 -9.50 9.69 4.81
CA ASP A 174 -10.14 8.39 4.81
C ASP A 174 -9.47 7.40 5.76
N TYR A 175 -10.27 6.52 6.36
CA TYR A 175 -9.77 5.37 7.12
C TYR A 175 -10.45 4.08 6.68
N PHE A 176 -9.74 2.98 6.87
CA PHE A 176 -10.19 1.62 6.58
C PHE A 176 -10.16 0.76 7.83
N GLU A 177 -11.17 -0.09 7.96
CA GLU A 177 -11.30 -1.03 9.07
C GLU A 177 -11.91 -2.34 8.59
N VAL A 178 -11.65 -3.43 9.31
CA VAL A 178 -12.18 -4.75 9.01
C VAL A 178 -13.33 -5.06 9.97
N ILE A 179 -14.44 -5.50 9.40
CA ILE A 179 -15.65 -5.84 10.14
C ILE A 179 -16.01 -7.29 9.83
N THR A 180 -16.48 -8.00 10.83
CA THR A 180 -17.11 -9.30 10.67
C THR A 180 -18.52 -9.31 11.27
N HIS A 181 -19.36 -10.19 10.75
CA HIS A 181 -20.69 -10.44 11.27
C HIS A 181 -20.96 -11.94 11.20
N THR A 182 -21.59 -12.50 12.22
CA THR A 182 -22.03 -13.90 12.23
C THR A 182 -23.49 -14.01 12.68
N ASP A 183 -24.22 -14.95 12.08
CA ASP A 183 -25.57 -15.34 12.51
C ASP A 183 -25.55 -16.61 13.38
N MET A 184 -24.40 -17.10 13.76
CA MET A 184 -24.26 -18.26 14.64
C MET A 184 -24.81 -17.93 16.04
N GLY A 185 -25.87 -18.61 16.45
CA GLY A 185 -26.67 -18.28 17.64
C GLY A 185 -25.90 -18.22 18.97
N GLY A 186 -24.72 -18.81 19.07
CA GLY A 186 -23.82 -18.71 20.23
C GLY A 186 -22.69 -17.68 20.06
N GLY A 187 -22.63 -17.00 18.90
CA GLY A 187 -21.45 -16.25 18.52
C GLY A 187 -20.31 -17.17 18.07
N THR A 188 -19.14 -16.58 17.82
CA THR A 188 -17.95 -17.34 17.44
C THR A 188 -16.68 -16.67 17.96
N THR A 189 -15.53 -17.23 17.62
CA THR A 189 -14.24 -16.70 18.00
C THR A 189 -13.37 -16.55 16.75
N ILE A 190 -12.78 -15.38 16.58
CA ILE A 190 -11.70 -15.15 15.62
C ILE A 190 -10.40 -15.63 16.25
N THR A 191 -9.67 -16.50 15.54
CA THR A 191 -8.36 -16.98 15.97
C THR A 191 -7.34 -15.84 15.89
N GLY A 192 -6.62 -15.64 16.98
CA GLY A 192 -5.48 -14.76 17.05
C GLY A 192 -4.24 -15.54 17.47
N ASP A 193 -3.22 -15.54 16.64
CA ASP A 193 -1.93 -16.17 16.93
C ASP A 193 -0.76 -15.47 16.21
N ALA A 194 0.46 -15.85 16.60
CA ALA A 194 1.68 -15.30 16.01
C ALA A 194 1.94 -15.78 14.56
N SER A 195 1.25 -16.84 14.11
CA SER A 195 1.38 -17.38 12.75
C SER A 195 0.64 -16.55 11.70
N GLY A 196 -0.22 -15.62 12.16
CA GLY A 196 -0.88 -14.67 11.28
C GLY A 196 -2.04 -15.24 10.46
N PHE A 197 -2.78 -16.20 10.99
CA PHE A 197 -4.02 -16.69 10.35
C PHE A 197 -5.09 -15.60 10.20
N THR A 198 -5.04 -14.59 11.08
CA THR A 198 -5.91 -13.41 11.01
C THR A 198 -5.05 -12.18 10.80
N PHE A 199 -5.24 -11.52 9.67
CA PHE A 199 -4.42 -10.37 9.26
C PHE A 199 -5.22 -9.32 8.49
N PHE A 200 -4.68 -8.11 8.46
CA PHE A 200 -5.08 -7.03 7.58
C PHE A 200 -3.83 -6.35 7.01
N GLY A 201 -3.86 -6.04 5.74
CA GLY A 201 -2.73 -5.42 5.07
C GLY A 201 -3.14 -4.67 3.82
N GLY A 202 -2.21 -3.89 3.31
CA GLY A 202 -2.43 -3.15 2.09
C GLY A 202 -1.27 -2.23 1.73
N TYR A 203 -1.38 -1.64 0.56
CA TYR A 203 -0.40 -0.69 0.05
C TYR A 203 -1.02 0.23 -1.00
N ARG A 204 -0.39 1.40 -1.18
CA ARG A 204 -0.74 2.34 -2.25
C ARG A 204 -0.31 1.78 -3.60
N ILE A 205 -1.19 1.82 -4.57
CA ILE A 205 -0.87 1.52 -5.98
C ILE A 205 -0.26 2.77 -6.59
N THR A 206 0.95 2.64 -7.17
CA THR A 206 1.63 3.76 -7.82
C THR A 206 1.26 3.84 -9.31
N GLY A 207 1.27 5.05 -9.86
CA GLY A 207 1.00 5.28 -11.28
C GLY A 207 -0.49 5.26 -11.64
N ALA A 208 -1.36 5.37 -10.64
CA ALA A 208 -2.80 5.52 -10.83
C ALA A 208 -3.23 6.98 -10.63
#